data_e1f2952baf33440a14b912dd3c1c36e7
#
_entry.id   e1f2952baf33440a14b912dd3c1c36e7
#
_cell.length_a   1.000
_cell.length_b   1.000
_cell.length_c   1.000
_cell.angle_alpha   90.00
_cell.angle_beta   90.00
_cell.angle_gamma   90.00
#
_symmetry.space_group_name_H-M   'P 1'
#
loop_
_entity.id
_entity.type
_entity.pdbx_description
1 polymer ?
#
loop_
_entity_poly.entity_id
_entity_poly.type
_entity_poly.pdbx_seq_one_letter_code
_entity_poly.pdbx_strand_id
1 'polypeptide(L)'
;PQAAPTSGAMPVAVAAATPLIYKVMLPEASTVAATCIEPWPRVWRTPFHRASNVGADLLQRVITEQLNYIVGPKEGNSETFGSKLIAMSGQLPPSFDLDAPQSDESVVVLPRVGNEDVGEGKKVKKEFGNLVGQPLPLVKTPNLSSVSQMLNEEFPHAVHVTSAILSELGSRSHVRLPPLLFVGKPGGGKSQYAIRLLELLSVRGAAYPCGGVADSTFAGTSRRWTTGAPTFPIGLMRQHRTASPGVVLDELERASTSRYNGSIFDVLLAMLEPSTAATWMDPYIEAPVNLAHIIWLATANELGTIPAALRDRFRVFSFPSPTADHIPILAPQILRKLVSDLGWDARWAAPLDQEELDALAAAWPGGSLRVLRRYVQGIWRARQQSLTLQ
;
A
#
# COMPACT_ATOMS: atom_id res chain seq x y z
N PRO A 1 -55.26 -38.59 12.90
CA PRO A 1 -55.65 -38.62 11.51
C PRO A 1 -55.17 -37.37 10.76
N GLN A 2 -54.59 -37.65 9.66
CA GLN A 2 -54.63 -36.81 8.43
C GLN A 2 -53.90 -35.49 8.51
N ALA A 3 -53.11 -35.03 7.61
CA ALA A 3 -52.63 -35.45 6.30
C ALA A 3 -51.67 -34.35 5.85
N ALA A 4 -50.60 -34.67 5.18
CA ALA A 4 -49.83 -33.73 4.39
C ALA A 4 -50.64 -33.32 3.13
N PRO A 5 -50.30 -32.18 2.54
CA PRO A 5 -49.87 -32.21 1.16
C PRO A 5 -48.72 -31.27 0.86
N THR A 6 -47.74 -31.75 0.16
CA THR A 6 -47.40 -31.60 -1.27
C THR A 6 -46.81 -30.27 -1.67
N SER A 7 -45.51 -30.33 -1.99
CA SER A 7 -44.96 -29.97 -3.27
C SER A 7 -45.41 -28.65 -3.90
N GLY A 8 -44.54 -27.67 -3.88
CA GLY A 8 -44.60 -26.51 -4.74
C GLY A 8 -43.20 -26.22 -5.27
N ALA A 9 -42.98 -26.62 -6.51
CA ALA A 9 -41.75 -26.38 -7.27
C ALA A 9 -41.46 -24.89 -7.41
N MET A 10 -40.27 -24.47 -7.09
CA MET A 10 -39.73 -23.18 -7.48
C MET A 10 -39.37 -23.20 -8.97
N PRO A 11 -39.70 -22.19 -9.74
CA PRO A 11 -39.23 -22.11 -11.12
C PRO A 11 -37.77 -21.67 -11.16
N VAL A 12 -36.96 -22.52 -11.73
CA VAL A 12 -35.62 -22.24 -12.22
C VAL A 12 -35.77 -21.35 -13.47
N ALA A 13 -35.52 -20.07 -13.35
CA ALA A 13 -35.39 -19.20 -14.52
C ALA A 13 -34.73 -17.85 -14.15
N VAL A 14 -33.47 -17.82 -13.76
CA VAL A 14 -32.60 -16.65 -13.95
C VAL A 14 -31.12 -17.12 -14.01
N ALA A 15 -30.79 -17.81 -15.09
CA ALA A 15 -29.38 -18.14 -15.34
C ALA A 15 -29.07 -18.30 -16.85
N ALA A 16 -29.74 -17.58 -17.70
CA ALA A 16 -29.56 -17.76 -19.16
C ALA A 16 -29.39 -16.46 -19.97
N ALA A 17 -29.23 -15.32 -19.36
CA ALA A 17 -29.15 -14.05 -20.09
C ALA A 17 -27.75 -13.45 -20.24
N THR A 18 -26.75 -13.93 -19.52
CA THR A 18 -25.42 -13.31 -19.50
C THR A 18 -24.41 -13.82 -20.55
N PRO A 19 -24.56 -15.00 -21.16
CA PRO A 19 -23.63 -15.43 -22.22
C PRO A 19 -23.94 -14.93 -23.63
N LEU A 20 -25.15 -14.44 -23.91
CA LEU A 20 -25.53 -14.10 -25.29
C LEU A 20 -25.01 -12.73 -25.74
N ILE A 21 -24.80 -11.80 -24.85
CA ILE A 21 -24.28 -10.47 -25.21
C ILE A 21 -22.79 -10.53 -25.58
N TYR A 22 -22.07 -11.49 -25.02
CA TYR A 22 -20.65 -11.69 -25.33
C TYR A 22 -20.37 -12.32 -26.70
N LYS A 23 -21.35 -13.03 -27.25
CA LYS A 23 -21.19 -13.78 -28.51
C LYS A 23 -21.51 -12.98 -29.76
N VAL A 24 -22.20 -11.85 -29.64
CA VAL A 24 -22.63 -11.02 -30.79
C VAL A 24 -21.63 -9.91 -31.11
N MET A 25 -20.66 -9.62 -30.21
CA MET A 25 -19.74 -8.49 -30.41
C MET A 25 -18.33 -8.86 -30.84
N LEU A 26 -18.08 -10.10 -31.28
CA LEU A 26 -16.75 -10.51 -31.72
C LEU A 26 -16.77 -11.15 -33.11
N PRO A 27 -16.68 -10.40 -34.20
CA PRO A 27 -16.17 -10.93 -35.46
C PRO A 27 -14.63 -10.97 -35.39
N GLU A 28 -14.05 -11.73 -36.28
CA GLU A 28 -12.66 -12.24 -36.33
C GLU A 28 -11.45 -11.31 -36.03
N ALA A 29 -11.67 -10.07 -35.63
CA ALA A 29 -10.59 -9.19 -35.09
C ALA A 29 -10.41 -9.35 -33.57
N SER A 30 -10.74 -10.48 -33.04
CA SER A 30 -11.05 -10.77 -31.63
C SER A 30 -9.91 -10.58 -30.64
N THR A 31 -8.67 -10.67 -31.04
CA THR A 31 -7.54 -10.60 -30.08
C THR A 31 -7.21 -9.17 -29.66
N VAL A 32 -7.51 -8.19 -30.51
CA VAL A 32 -7.25 -6.78 -30.21
C VAL A 32 -8.42 -6.14 -29.45
N ALA A 33 -9.66 -6.57 -29.78
CA ALA A 33 -10.85 -6.05 -29.12
C ALA A 33 -11.03 -6.57 -27.68
N ALA A 34 -10.62 -7.82 -27.41
CA ALA A 34 -10.67 -8.39 -26.06
C ALA A 34 -9.73 -7.67 -25.07
N THR A 35 -8.59 -7.16 -25.57
CA THR A 35 -7.65 -6.38 -24.75
C THR A 35 -8.16 -4.95 -24.46
N CYS A 36 -9.14 -4.49 -25.21
CA CYS A 36 -9.71 -3.14 -25.06
C CYS A 36 -10.94 -3.07 -24.15
N ILE A 37 -11.51 -4.21 -23.75
CA ILE A 37 -12.74 -4.28 -22.94
C ILE A 37 -12.44 -4.44 -21.44
N GLU A 38 -11.19 -4.75 -21.07
CA GLU A 38 -10.82 -4.70 -19.66
C GLU A 38 -10.81 -3.25 -19.14
N PRO A 39 -11.42 -2.99 -17.99
CA PRO A 39 -11.65 -1.63 -17.53
C PRO A 39 -10.34 -0.95 -17.18
N TRP A 40 -10.04 0.18 -17.94
CA TRP A 40 -9.32 1.28 -17.39
C TRP A 40 -7.85 1.48 -17.58
N PRO A 41 -7.29 2.49 -17.24
CA PRO A 41 -6.25 3.27 -17.89
C PRO A 41 -5.01 2.53 -18.44
N ARG A 42 -4.90 1.22 -18.31
CA ARG A 42 -3.79 0.42 -18.85
C ARG A 42 -3.81 0.29 -20.37
N VAL A 43 -5.00 0.39 -20.97
CA VAL A 43 -5.17 0.33 -22.44
C VAL A 43 -4.42 1.46 -23.14
N TRP A 44 -4.27 2.59 -22.48
CA TRP A 44 -3.57 3.77 -23.03
C TRP A 44 -2.05 3.62 -23.10
N ARG A 45 -1.48 2.55 -22.54
CA ARG A 45 -0.02 2.32 -22.51
C ARG A 45 0.45 1.21 -23.43
N THR A 46 -0.42 0.47 -24.07
CA THR A 46 -0.02 -0.51 -25.09
C THR A 46 0.21 0.20 -26.41
N PRO A 47 1.39 0.05 -27.04
CA PRO A 47 1.65 0.69 -28.32
C PRO A 47 0.74 0.07 -29.39
N PHE A 48 -0.09 0.89 -29.97
CA PHE A 48 -1.04 0.58 -31.04
C PHE A 48 -0.41 0.09 -32.35
N HIS A 49 0.86 -0.18 -32.38
CA HIS A 49 1.63 -0.46 -33.60
C HIS A 49 1.31 -1.78 -34.31
N ARG A 50 0.35 -2.57 -33.84
CA ARG A 50 -0.03 -3.85 -34.46
C ARG A 50 -1.52 -4.02 -34.77
N ALA A 51 -2.33 -2.99 -34.56
CA ALA A 51 -3.74 -3.06 -34.99
C ALA A 51 -3.85 -2.88 -36.50
N SER A 52 -4.61 -3.75 -37.18
CA SER A 52 -5.00 -3.53 -38.57
C SER A 52 -5.74 -2.19 -38.66
N ASN A 53 -5.65 -1.48 -39.80
CA ASN A 53 -6.31 -0.19 -40.01
C ASN A 53 -7.81 -0.19 -39.63
N VAL A 54 -8.52 -1.32 -39.78
CA VAL A 54 -9.93 -1.49 -39.40
C VAL A 54 -10.11 -1.47 -37.86
N GLY A 55 -9.19 -2.06 -37.11
CA GLY A 55 -9.23 -2.03 -35.66
C GLY A 55 -8.91 -0.65 -35.08
N ALA A 56 -8.01 0.08 -35.71
CA ALA A 56 -7.67 1.44 -35.32
C ALA A 56 -8.84 2.42 -35.51
N ASP A 57 -9.57 2.31 -36.60
CA ASP A 57 -10.72 3.16 -36.90
C ASP A 57 -11.91 2.89 -35.95
N LEU A 58 -12.18 1.62 -35.65
CA LEU A 58 -13.19 1.24 -34.66
C LEU A 58 -12.84 1.76 -33.24
N LEU A 59 -11.60 1.64 -32.89
CA LEU A 59 -11.09 2.13 -31.60
C LEU A 59 -11.20 3.65 -31.48
N GLN A 60 -10.85 4.37 -32.56
CA GLN A 60 -10.99 5.82 -32.63
C GLN A 60 -12.44 6.27 -32.44
N ARG A 61 -13.40 5.55 -33.05
CA ARG A 61 -14.85 5.82 -32.89
C ARG A 61 -15.29 5.57 -31.44
N VAL A 62 -14.96 4.43 -30.86
CA VAL A 62 -15.31 4.10 -29.47
C VAL A 62 -14.71 5.14 -28.49
N ILE A 63 -13.46 5.54 -28.68
CA ILE A 63 -12.82 6.58 -27.88
C ILE A 63 -13.55 7.93 -28.05
N THR A 64 -13.90 8.29 -29.26
CA THR A 64 -14.60 9.55 -29.53
C THR A 64 -16.00 9.56 -28.94
N GLU A 65 -16.74 8.44 -29.02
CA GLU A 65 -18.06 8.30 -28.37
C GLU A 65 -17.96 8.36 -26.85
N GLN A 66 -16.97 7.69 -26.25
CA GLN A 66 -16.76 7.74 -24.80
C GLN A 66 -16.33 9.12 -24.32
N LEU A 67 -15.47 9.82 -25.05
CA LEU A 67 -15.09 11.19 -24.75
C LEU A 67 -16.29 12.15 -24.88
N ASN A 68 -17.15 11.98 -25.87
CA ASN A 68 -18.38 12.77 -26.03
C ASN A 68 -19.39 12.48 -24.90
N TYR A 69 -19.45 11.25 -24.38
CA TYR A 69 -20.29 10.90 -23.25
C TYR A 69 -19.76 11.52 -21.94
N ILE A 70 -18.44 11.57 -21.75
CA ILE A 70 -17.80 12.15 -20.55
C ILE A 70 -17.83 13.68 -20.57
N VAL A 71 -17.65 14.29 -21.75
CA VAL A 71 -17.56 15.76 -21.90
C VAL A 71 -18.93 16.42 -22.14
N GLY A 72 -19.98 15.66 -22.48
CA GLY A 72 -21.28 16.16 -22.87
C GLY A 72 -21.26 16.88 -24.24
N PRO A 73 -22.39 17.18 -24.84
CA PRO A 73 -22.44 17.92 -26.10
C PRO A 73 -21.87 19.35 -25.90
N LYS A 74 -20.92 19.71 -26.75
CA LYS A 74 -20.39 21.06 -26.81
C LYS A 74 -21.45 22.00 -27.34
N GLU A 75 -22.27 22.56 -26.48
CA GLU A 75 -23.03 23.76 -26.81
C GLU A 75 -22.50 24.95 -26.02
N GLY A 76 -21.95 25.88 -26.75
CA GLY A 76 -21.92 27.30 -26.56
C GLY A 76 -21.28 27.85 -25.25
N ASN A 77 -20.18 28.55 -25.41
CA ASN A 77 -19.53 29.49 -24.45
C ASN A 77 -18.73 28.93 -23.30
N SER A 78 -17.50 28.54 -23.61
CA SER A 78 -16.46 28.20 -22.62
C SER A 78 -15.91 29.40 -21.82
N GLU A 79 -16.26 30.63 -22.17
CA GLU A 79 -15.74 31.81 -21.46
C GLU A 79 -16.49 32.20 -20.18
N THR A 80 -17.72 31.70 -19.98
CA THR A 80 -18.56 32.16 -18.86
C THR A 80 -18.41 31.36 -17.59
N PHE A 81 -17.90 30.14 -17.65
CA PHE A 81 -17.75 29.28 -16.46
C PHE A 81 -16.45 29.56 -15.68
N GLY A 82 -15.36 29.78 -16.40
CA GLY A 82 -14.07 30.13 -15.81
C GLY A 82 -14.09 31.49 -15.13
N SER A 83 -14.69 32.49 -15.77
CA SER A 83 -14.80 33.85 -15.22
C SER A 83 -15.73 33.98 -14.02
N LYS A 84 -16.77 33.13 -13.91
CA LYS A 84 -17.63 33.10 -12.71
C LYS A 84 -16.99 32.43 -11.51
N LEU A 85 -16.14 31.42 -11.71
CA LEU A 85 -15.37 30.81 -10.63
C LEU A 85 -14.31 31.76 -10.07
N ILE A 86 -13.69 32.58 -10.91
CA ILE A 86 -12.70 33.58 -10.51
C ILE A 86 -13.36 34.76 -9.76
N ALA A 87 -14.59 35.10 -10.11
CA ALA A 87 -15.31 36.18 -9.43
C ALA A 87 -15.89 35.82 -8.04
N MET A 88 -16.02 34.51 -7.74
CA MET A 88 -16.52 34.02 -6.43
C MET A 88 -15.41 33.67 -5.44
N SER A 89 -14.16 33.59 -5.86
CA SER A 89 -13.00 33.39 -5.00
C SER A 89 -12.28 34.73 -4.75
N GLY A 90 -12.83 35.56 -3.94
CA GLY A 90 -12.07 36.66 -3.35
C GLY A 90 -10.91 36.08 -2.55
N GLN A 91 -9.70 36.15 -3.08
CA GLN A 91 -8.42 35.59 -2.62
C GLN A 91 -8.22 34.12 -2.93
N LEU A 92 -7.62 33.86 -4.10
CA LEU A 92 -6.82 32.66 -4.30
C LEU A 92 -5.79 32.57 -3.17
N PRO A 93 -5.64 31.41 -2.52
CA PRO A 93 -4.47 31.20 -1.66
C PRO A 93 -3.23 31.49 -2.49
N PRO A 94 -2.17 32.09 -1.91
CA PRO A 94 -0.97 32.45 -2.64
C PRO A 94 -0.53 31.24 -3.46
N SER A 95 -0.37 31.47 -4.76
CA SER A 95 0.16 30.48 -5.69
C SER A 95 1.40 29.86 -5.05
N PHE A 96 1.39 28.54 -4.87
CA PHE A 96 2.61 27.83 -4.56
C PHE A 96 3.61 28.15 -5.66
N ASP A 97 4.75 28.74 -5.32
CA ASP A 97 5.90 28.78 -6.19
C ASP A 97 6.38 27.35 -6.40
N LEU A 98 5.81 26.70 -7.40
CA LEU A 98 6.26 25.38 -7.89
C LEU A 98 7.63 25.46 -8.58
N ASP A 99 8.17 26.67 -8.73
CA ASP A 99 9.43 26.96 -9.42
C ASP A 99 10.67 26.98 -8.51
N ALA A 100 10.55 26.60 -7.23
CA ALA A 100 11.75 26.28 -6.48
C ALA A 100 12.46 25.10 -7.19
N PRO A 101 13.77 25.21 -7.52
CA PRO A 101 14.46 24.16 -8.24
C PRO A 101 14.44 22.88 -7.42
N GLN A 102 13.48 22.03 -7.72
CA GLN A 102 13.43 20.66 -7.21
C GLN A 102 14.52 19.93 -7.97
N SER A 103 15.69 19.76 -7.36
CA SER A 103 16.63 18.77 -7.86
C SER A 103 15.88 17.44 -7.81
N ASP A 104 16.03 16.58 -8.81
CA ASP A 104 15.43 15.24 -8.85
C ASP A 104 15.77 14.37 -7.62
N GLU A 105 16.62 14.88 -6.74
CA GLU A 105 17.16 14.20 -5.57
C GLU A 105 16.58 14.66 -4.23
N SER A 106 15.90 15.82 -4.16
CA SER A 106 15.39 16.38 -2.91
C SER A 106 14.13 17.24 -3.11
N VAL A 107 13.32 17.32 -2.05
CA VAL A 107 12.01 18.02 -2.06
C VAL A 107 11.84 18.84 -0.79
N VAL A 108 11.35 20.08 -0.91
CA VAL A 108 10.91 20.87 0.22
C VAL A 108 9.52 20.38 0.65
N VAL A 109 9.46 19.68 1.78
CA VAL A 109 8.21 19.09 2.29
C VAL A 109 7.43 20.06 3.17
N LEU A 110 8.10 21.00 3.83
CA LEU A 110 7.51 21.98 4.73
C LEU A 110 8.01 23.38 4.38
N PRO A 111 7.30 24.15 3.55
CA PRO A 111 7.75 25.47 3.15
C PRO A 111 7.72 26.51 4.30
N ARG A 112 6.73 26.42 5.19
CA ARG A 112 6.53 27.37 6.30
C ARG A 112 5.76 26.72 7.45
N VAL A 113 5.77 27.38 8.61
CA VAL A 113 4.87 27.10 9.74
C VAL A 113 3.80 28.20 9.79
N GLY A 114 2.55 27.82 10.07
CA GLY A 114 1.47 28.80 10.24
C GLY A 114 1.59 29.54 11.58
N ASN A 115 1.18 30.83 11.60
CA ASN A 115 1.16 31.68 12.79
C ASN A 115 2.46 31.58 13.65
N GLU A 116 3.59 31.62 12.98
CA GLU A 116 4.92 31.37 13.58
C GLU A 116 5.38 32.41 14.59
N ASP A 117 4.76 33.60 14.60
CA ASP A 117 5.13 34.70 15.47
C ASP A 117 4.41 34.70 16.83
N VAL A 118 3.41 33.83 17.00
CA VAL A 118 2.52 33.84 18.17
C VAL A 118 2.61 32.52 18.95
N GLY A 119 2.82 32.61 20.27
CA GLY A 119 2.62 31.55 21.27
C GLY A 119 3.11 30.15 20.83
N GLU A 120 2.16 29.24 20.60
CA GLU A 120 2.43 27.86 20.20
C GLU A 120 3.08 27.74 18.82
N GLY A 121 2.86 28.72 17.92
CA GLY A 121 3.53 28.75 16.62
C GLY A 121 5.04 28.89 16.71
N LYS A 122 5.56 29.67 17.69
CA LYS A 122 6.99 29.77 17.98
C LYS A 122 7.59 28.45 18.43
N LYS A 123 6.84 27.67 19.22
CA LYS A 123 7.29 26.33 19.64
C LYS A 123 7.38 25.39 18.45
N VAL A 124 6.35 25.35 17.59
CA VAL A 124 6.32 24.53 16.38
C VAL A 124 7.45 24.95 15.42
N LYS A 125 7.68 26.25 15.23
CA LYS A 125 8.81 26.76 14.44
C LYS A 125 10.15 26.28 14.99
N LYS A 126 10.34 26.32 16.32
CA LYS A 126 11.55 25.79 16.96
C LYS A 126 11.68 24.27 16.76
N GLU A 127 10.57 23.54 16.88
CA GLU A 127 10.52 22.08 16.73
C GLU A 127 10.79 21.61 15.30
N PHE A 128 10.26 22.33 14.29
CA PHE A 128 10.37 21.98 12.87
C PHE A 128 11.36 22.86 12.10
N GLY A 129 12.07 23.78 12.77
CA GLY A 129 12.92 24.78 12.12
C GLY A 129 14.00 24.21 11.20
N ASN A 130 14.43 22.98 11.46
CA ASN A 130 15.39 22.27 10.62
C ASN A 130 14.77 21.56 9.39
N LEU A 131 13.44 21.67 9.23
CA LEU A 131 12.71 21.19 8.05
C LEU A 131 12.13 22.33 7.22
N VAL A 132 11.84 23.45 7.87
CA VAL A 132 11.18 24.60 7.21
C VAL A 132 12.07 25.15 6.10
N GLY A 133 11.55 25.14 4.87
CA GLY A 133 12.26 25.60 3.69
C GLY A 133 13.48 24.78 3.29
N GLN A 134 13.76 23.66 3.98
CA GLN A 134 14.91 22.82 3.67
C GLN A 134 14.55 21.70 2.71
N PRO A 135 15.34 21.43 1.67
CA PRO A 135 15.17 20.29 0.79
C PRO A 135 15.54 19.00 1.54
N LEU A 136 14.61 18.07 1.63
CA LEU A 136 14.85 16.72 2.16
C LEU A 136 15.16 15.74 1.03
N PRO A 137 16.13 14.83 1.22
CA PRO A 137 16.50 13.87 0.19
C PRO A 137 15.38 12.85 -0.06
N LEU A 138 15.25 12.43 -1.31
CA LEU A 138 14.53 11.25 -1.74
C LEU A 138 15.45 10.02 -1.61
N VAL A 139 14.88 8.87 -1.25
CA VAL A 139 15.64 7.62 -1.13
C VAL A 139 16.00 7.11 -2.53
N LYS A 140 17.30 6.96 -2.81
CA LYS A 140 17.80 6.40 -4.09
C LYS A 140 17.44 4.92 -4.21
N THR A 141 17.12 4.50 -5.42
CA THR A 141 16.84 3.08 -5.71
C THR A 141 18.13 2.26 -5.56
N PRO A 142 18.15 1.26 -4.65
CA PRO A 142 19.32 0.41 -4.45
C PRO A 142 19.46 -0.62 -5.58
N ASN A 143 20.45 -1.51 -5.47
CA ASN A 143 20.56 -2.65 -6.37
C ASN A 143 19.38 -3.62 -6.19
N LEU A 144 18.45 -3.60 -7.15
CA LEU A 144 17.21 -4.37 -7.08
C LEU A 144 17.44 -5.89 -7.17
N SER A 145 18.51 -6.34 -7.81
CA SER A 145 18.85 -7.75 -7.86
C SER A 145 19.21 -8.30 -6.48
N SER A 146 19.98 -7.54 -5.69
CA SER A 146 20.29 -7.90 -4.31
C SER A 146 19.06 -7.88 -3.41
N VAL A 147 18.19 -6.86 -3.58
CA VAL A 147 16.91 -6.77 -2.85
C VAL A 147 16.03 -7.98 -3.17
N SER A 148 15.91 -8.32 -4.47
CA SER A 148 15.14 -9.48 -4.92
C SER A 148 15.65 -10.78 -4.32
N GLN A 149 16.96 -10.99 -4.36
CA GLN A 149 17.59 -12.20 -3.82
C GLN A 149 17.28 -12.33 -2.32
N MET A 150 17.54 -11.30 -1.52
CA MET A 150 17.33 -11.35 -0.07
C MET A 150 15.86 -11.57 0.29
N LEU A 151 14.92 -10.88 -0.40
CA LEU A 151 13.49 -11.08 -0.15
C LEU A 151 13.03 -12.49 -0.53
N ASN A 152 13.52 -13.04 -1.64
CA ASN A 152 13.15 -14.39 -2.09
C ASN A 152 13.73 -15.48 -1.19
N GLU A 153 14.92 -15.27 -0.63
CA GLU A 153 15.49 -16.13 0.39
C GLU A 153 14.69 -16.10 1.69
N GLU A 154 14.29 -14.90 2.16
CA GLU A 154 13.55 -14.72 3.41
C GLU A 154 12.06 -15.08 3.28
N PHE A 155 11.45 -14.85 2.10
CA PHE A 155 10.02 -15.07 1.81
C PHE A 155 9.81 -15.88 0.54
N PRO A 156 10.25 -17.15 0.51
CA PRO A 156 10.20 -17.98 -0.71
C PRO A 156 8.80 -18.18 -1.27
N HIS A 157 7.77 -18.05 -0.45
CA HIS A 157 6.37 -18.11 -0.85
C HIS A 157 5.88 -16.82 -1.54
N ALA A 158 6.61 -15.70 -1.47
CA ALA A 158 6.19 -14.40 -2.00
C ALA A 158 6.99 -13.92 -3.23
N VAL A 159 7.73 -14.81 -3.90
CA VAL A 159 8.63 -14.48 -5.02
C VAL A 159 7.93 -13.68 -6.13
N HIS A 160 6.71 -14.05 -6.51
CA HIS A 160 5.97 -13.34 -7.55
C HIS A 160 5.52 -11.93 -7.10
N VAL A 161 5.23 -11.75 -5.81
CA VAL A 161 4.92 -10.42 -5.23
C VAL A 161 6.16 -9.54 -5.28
N THR A 162 7.31 -10.09 -4.86
CA THR A 162 8.61 -9.42 -4.92
C THR A 162 8.95 -8.97 -6.33
N SER A 163 8.87 -9.88 -7.31
CA SER A 163 9.16 -9.58 -8.71
C SER A 163 8.25 -8.48 -9.26
N ALA A 164 6.95 -8.54 -8.97
CA ALA A 164 5.99 -7.56 -9.45
C ALA A 164 6.22 -6.15 -8.84
N ILE A 165 6.63 -6.06 -7.58
CA ILE A 165 6.93 -4.78 -6.93
C ILE A 165 8.24 -4.20 -7.47
N LEU A 166 9.30 -5.01 -7.52
CA LEU A 166 10.62 -4.51 -7.93
C LEU A 166 10.69 -4.14 -9.41
N SER A 167 9.88 -4.76 -10.27
CA SER A 167 9.79 -4.39 -11.69
C SER A 167 9.34 -2.93 -11.89
N GLU A 168 8.59 -2.36 -10.95
CA GLU A 168 8.16 -0.94 -11.01
C GLU A 168 9.29 0.05 -10.70
N LEU A 169 10.31 -0.42 -10.00
CA LEU A 169 11.46 0.41 -9.62
C LEU A 169 12.59 0.37 -10.65
N GLY A 170 12.58 -0.58 -11.57
CA GLY A 170 13.70 -0.87 -12.47
C GLY A 170 14.20 0.30 -13.34
N SER A 171 13.35 1.29 -13.62
CA SER A 171 13.71 2.48 -14.40
C SER A 171 13.77 3.76 -13.56
N ARG A 172 13.64 3.68 -12.24
CA ARG A 172 13.55 4.85 -11.37
C ARG A 172 14.85 5.10 -10.62
N SER A 173 15.31 6.34 -10.62
CA SER A 173 16.47 6.79 -9.83
C SER A 173 16.19 6.78 -8.33
N HIS A 174 14.93 7.01 -7.94
CA HIS A 174 14.48 7.05 -6.56
C HIS A 174 13.37 6.03 -6.30
N VAL A 175 13.31 5.54 -5.06
CA VAL A 175 12.25 4.64 -4.62
C VAL A 175 10.92 5.37 -4.64
N ARG A 176 10.07 5.00 -5.57
CA ARG A 176 8.71 5.51 -5.69
C ARG A 176 7.77 4.37 -6.08
N LEU A 177 6.95 3.97 -5.14
CA LEU A 177 5.95 2.91 -5.32
C LEU A 177 4.54 3.52 -5.26
N PRO A 178 3.59 3.00 -6.03
CA PRO A 178 2.18 3.26 -5.73
C PRO A 178 1.86 2.70 -4.34
N PRO A 179 0.79 3.16 -3.67
CA PRO A 179 0.35 2.54 -2.44
C PRO A 179 0.09 1.04 -2.63
N LEU A 180 0.70 0.19 -1.80
CA LEU A 180 0.59 -1.28 -1.89
C LEU A 180 -0.24 -1.83 -0.74
N LEU A 181 -1.13 -2.78 -1.03
CA LEU A 181 -1.92 -3.51 -0.02
C LEU A 181 -1.70 -5.01 -0.16
N PHE A 182 -1.13 -5.63 0.87
CA PHE A 182 -0.91 -7.07 0.95
C PHE A 182 -2.08 -7.74 1.67
N VAL A 183 -2.82 -8.59 0.95
CA VAL A 183 -4.00 -9.28 1.47
C VAL A 183 -3.75 -10.78 1.52
N GLY A 184 -4.04 -11.41 2.65
CA GLY A 184 -3.86 -12.86 2.79
C GLY A 184 -4.11 -13.33 4.22
N LYS A 185 -4.07 -14.64 4.43
CA LYS A 185 -4.37 -15.25 5.74
C LYS A 185 -3.46 -14.73 6.86
N PRO A 186 -3.95 -14.63 8.10
CA PRO A 186 -3.14 -14.22 9.24
C PRO A 186 -1.97 -15.18 9.47
N GLY A 187 -0.82 -14.63 9.86
CA GLY A 187 0.39 -15.41 10.11
C GLY A 187 1.24 -15.73 8.87
N GLY A 188 0.84 -15.33 7.66
CA GLY A 188 1.62 -15.55 6.43
C GLY A 188 2.88 -14.68 6.28
N GLY A 189 3.13 -13.73 7.18
CA GLY A 189 4.34 -12.89 7.15
C GLY A 189 4.19 -11.53 6.47
N LYS A 190 2.97 -11.08 6.13
CA LYS A 190 2.69 -9.81 5.42
C LYS A 190 3.38 -8.59 6.02
N SER A 191 3.16 -8.33 7.31
CA SER A 191 3.71 -7.16 8.01
C SER A 191 5.24 -7.23 8.07
N GLN A 192 5.78 -8.43 8.28
CA GLN A 192 7.22 -8.68 8.29
C GLN A 192 7.84 -8.44 6.90
N TYR A 193 7.17 -8.89 5.85
CA TYR A 193 7.55 -8.65 4.46
C TYR A 193 7.54 -7.16 4.13
N ALA A 194 6.48 -6.44 4.51
CA ALA A 194 6.36 -5.00 4.25
C ALA A 194 7.49 -4.20 4.91
N ILE A 195 7.79 -4.48 6.19
CA ILE A 195 8.89 -3.84 6.92
C ILE A 195 10.23 -4.19 6.25
N ARG A 196 10.45 -5.47 5.92
CA ARG A 196 11.69 -5.93 5.32
C ARG A 196 11.94 -5.36 3.93
N LEU A 197 10.88 -5.22 3.14
CA LEU A 197 10.93 -4.55 1.83
C LEU A 197 11.43 -3.10 1.99
N LEU A 198 10.90 -2.32 2.94
CA LEU A 198 11.37 -0.96 3.21
C LEU A 198 12.84 -0.93 3.65
N GLU A 199 13.24 -1.83 4.55
CA GLU A 199 14.63 -1.93 5.02
C GLU A 199 15.60 -2.19 3.86
N LEU A 200 15.30 -3.17 3.02
CA LEU A 200 16.16 -3.53 1.87
C LEU A 200 16.18 -2.46 0.78
N LEU A 201 15.10 -1.71 0.65
CA LEU A 201 15.06 -0.51 -0.21
C LEU A 201 15.74 0.69 0.45
N SER A 202 16.32 0.56 1.65
CA SER A 202 16.93 1.65 2.44
C SER A 202 15.94 2.76 2.81
N VAL A 203 14.64 2.45 2.81
CA VAL A 203 13.57 3.37 3.18
C VAL A 203 13.34 3.31 4.70
N ARG A 204 13.66 4.40 5.37
CA ARG A 204 13.36 4.54 6.81
C ARG A 204 11.89 4.84 7.00
N GLY A 205 11.28 4.26 8.02
CA GLY A 205 9.86 4.43 8.28
C GLY A 205 9.42 3.70 9.54
N ALA A 206 8.11 3.60 9.71
CA ALA A 206 7.53 2.87 10.83
C ALA A 206 6.21 2.19 10.45
N ALA A 207 5.86 1.17 11.24
CA ALA A 207 4.55 0.55 11.19
C ALA A 207 3.57 1.31 12.10
N TYR A 208 2.36 1.52 11.59
CA TYR A 208 1.24 2.07 12.32
C TYR A 208 0.16 0.99 12.47
N PRO A 209 -0.15 0.54 13.70
CA PRO A 209 -1.18 -0.46 13.92
C PRO A 209 -2.56 0.20 13.77
N CYS A 210 -3.33 -0.19 12.76
CA CYS A 210 -4.65 0.37 12.51
C CYS A 210 -5.73 -0.17 13.46
N GLY A 211 -5.46 -1.28 14.14
CA GLY A 211 -6.36 -1.84 15.14
C GLY A 211 -6.11 -1.28 16.54
N GLY A 212 -7.13 -0.66 17.15
CA GLY A 212 -7.10 -0.29 18.56
C GLY A 212 -6.40 1.02 18.92
N VAL A 213 -5.97 1.80 17.93
CA VAL A 213 -5.41 3.15 18.13
C VAL A 213 -6.42 4.20 17.69
N ALA A 214 -6.50 5.32 18.43
CA ALA A 214 -7.38 6.42 18.06
C ALA A 214 -6.89 7.08 16.76
N ASP A 215 -7.79 7.24 15.79
CA ASP A 215 -7.48 7.77 14.46
C ASP A 215 -6.90 9.20 14.49
N SER A 216 -7.20 9.96 15.54
CA SER A 216 -6.65 11.29 15.78
C SER A 216 -5.11 11.32 15.91
N THR A 217 -4.48 10.22 16.34
CA THR A 217 -3.01 10.17 16.45
C THR A 217 -2.34 10.04 15.08
N PHE A 218 -3.03 9.48 14.08
CA PHE A 218 -2.51 9.37 12.73
C PHE A 218 -2.65 10.68 11.95
N ALA A 219 -3.85 11.29 12.03
CA ALA A 219 -4.17 12.53 11.33
C ALA A 219 -3.53 13.79 11.94
N GLY A 220 -2.96 13.64 13.14
CA GLY A 220 -2.49 14.77 13.93
C GLY A 220 -3.62 15.49 14.68
N THR A 221 -3.25 16.28 15.66
CA THR A 221 -4.19 17.07 16.47
C THR A 221 -3.77 18.53 16.50
N SER A 222 -4.76 19.44 16.58
CA SER A 222 -4.48 20.86 16.60
C SER A 222 -3.55 21.24 17.76
N ARG A 223 -2.56 22.06 17.48
CA ARG A 223 -1.63 22.60 18.49
C ARG A 223 -2.30 23.46 19.58
N ARG A 224 -3.57 23.82 19.41
CA ARG A 224 -4.37 24.51 20.44
C ARG A 224 -4.67 23.63 21.65
N TRP A 225 -4.55 22.30 21.47
CA TRP A 225 -4.71 21.34 22.54
C TRP A 225 -3.36 21.08 23.20
N THR A 226 -3.34 20.87 24.50
CA THR A 226 -2.13 20.51 25.25
C THR A 226 -1.49 19.22 24.73
N THR A 227 -2.27 18.36 24.10
CA THR A 227 -1.88 17.10 23.45
C THR A 227 -1.71 17.25 21.94
N GLY A 228 -1.52 18.49 21.43
CA GLY A 228 -1.31 18.73 20.01
C GLY A 228 -0.10 17.94 19.48
N ALA A 229 -0.28 17.27 18.35
CA ALA A 229 0.74 16.49 17.69
C ALA A 229 0.63 16.59 16.17
N PRO A 230 1.76 16.58 15.43
CA PRO A 230 1.75 16.55 13.97
C PRO A 230 1.17 15.23 13.44
N THR A 231 0.79 15.21 12.16
CA THR A 231 0.44 13.95 11.51
C THR A 231 1.60 12.95 11.60
N PHE A 232 1.25 11.66 11.67
CA PHE A 232 2.23 10.58 11.76
C PHE A 232 3.30 10.65 10.64
N PRO A 233 2.94 10.87 9.35
CA PRO A 233 3.94 10.97 8.28
C PRO A 233 4.93 12.12 8.45
N ILE A 234 4.49 13.32 8.84
CA ILE A 234 5.43 14.44 9.01
C ILE A 234 6.36 14.22 10.21
N GLY A 235 5.86 13.52 11.24
CA GLY A 235 6.69 13.06 12.35
C GLY A 235 7.85 12.18 11.87
N LEU A 236 7.58 11.25 10.94
CA LEU A 236 8.62 10.39 10.33
C LEU A 236 9.59 11.19 9.44
N MET A 237 9.08 12.14 8.63
CA MET A 237 9.94 13.00 7.83
C MET A 237 10.93 13.78 8.72
N ARG A 238 10.46 14.32 9.84
CA ARG A 238 11.29 15.00 10.82
C ARG A 238 12.32 14.07 11.47
N GLN A 239 11.88 12.90 11.92
CA GLN A 239 12.72 11.91 12.60
C GLN A 239 13.83 11.38 11.69
N HIS A 240 13.50 11.05 10.44
CA HIS A 240 14.41 10.41 9.50
C HIS A 240 15.10 11.36 8.53
N ARG A 241 14.68 12.62 8.50
CA ARG A 241 15.18 13.66 7.58
C ARG A 241 15.16 13.22 6.11
N THR A 242 14.05 12.68 5.67
CA THR A 242 13.80 12.25 4.30
C THR A 242 12.41 12.71 3.85
N ALA A 243 12.28 13.04 2.56
CA ALA A 243 10.99 13.37 1.96
C ALA A 243 10.15 12.12 1.65
N SER A 244 10.77 10.93 1.60
CA SER A 244 10.13 9.67 1.25
C SER A 244 10.22 8.60 2.35
N PRO A 245 9.69 8.86 3.57
CA PRO A 245 9.62 7.81 4.58
C PRO A 245 8.63 6.74 4.19
N GLY A 246 8.82 5.51 4.70
CA GLY A 246 7.86 4.42 4.58
C GLY A 246 6.84 4.41 5.71
N VAL A 247 5.59 4.20 5.37
CA VAL A 247 4.50 3.98 6.33
C VAL A 247 3.89 2.61 6.07
N VAL A 248 3.94 1.73 7.07
CA VAL A 248 3.28 0.42 7.01
C VAL A 248 2.01 0.48 7.85
N LEU A 249 0.85 0.49 7.20
CA LEU A 249 -0.46 0.43 7.84
C LEU A 249 -0.78 -1.03 8.14
N ASP A 250 -0.60 -1.44 9.39
CA ASP A 250 -0.76 -2.84 9.78
C ASP A 250 -2.19 -3.15 10.21
N GLU A 251 -2.74 -4.27 9.69
CA GLU A 251 -4.11 -4.72 9.91
C GLU A 251 -5.15 -3.62 9.59
N LEU A 252 -5.05 -3.05 8.37
CA LEU A 252 -5.88 -1.94 7.91
C LEU A 252 -7.38 -2.26 8.01
N GLU A 253 -7.78 -3.52 7.84
CA GLU A 253 -9.16 -3.98 7.99
C GLU A 253 -9.73 -3.81 9.40
N ARG A 254 -8.88 -3.59 10.40
CA ARG A 254 -9.27 -3.38 11.80
C ARG A 254 -9.39 -1.92 12.19
N ALA A 255 -9.16 -1.02 11.25
CA ALA A 255 -9.33 0.41 11.50
C ALA A 255 -10.77 0.72 11.90
N SER A 256 -10.92 1.63 12.86
CA SER A 256 -12.25 2.01 13.35
C SER A 256 -13.06 2.70 12.24
N THR A 257 -14.31 2.32 12.14
CA THR A 257 -15.30 3.00 11.27
C THR A 257 -16.08 4.10 12.00
N SER A 258 -15.74 4.36 13.27
CA SER A 258 -16.42 5.35 14.08
C SER A 258 -16.12 6.76 13.60
N ARG A 259 -17.16 7.49 13.20
CA ARG A 259 -17.05 8.91 12.80
C ARG A 259 -16.84 9.85 13.98
N TYR A 260 -17.02 9.39 15.21
CA TYR A 260 -16.92 10.25 16.39
C TYR A 260 -15.48 10.73 16.67
N ASN A 261 -14.51 9.86 16.47
CA ASN A 261 -13.09 10.15 16.67
C ASN A 261 -12.32 10.42 15.36
N GLY A 262 -13.02 10.59 14.23
CA GLY A 262 -12.45 10.62 12.91
C GLY A 262 -12.31 9.20 12.34
N SER A 263 -12.11 9.08 11.04
CA SER A 263 -11.88 7.80 10.37
C SER A 263 -10.53 7.84 9.69
N ILE A 264 -9.65 6.89 10.02
CA ILE A 264 -8.37 6.76 9.33
C ILE A 264 -8.57 6.53 7.83
N PHE A 265 -9.68 5.88 7.44
CA PHE A 265 -10.01 5.68 6.04
C PHE A 265 -10.21 7.00 5.29
N ASP A 266 -10.93 7.97 5.90
CA ASP A 266 -11.17 9.28 5.29
C ASP A 266 -9.88 10.09 5.18
N VAL A 267 -9.02 10.01 6.19
CA VAL A 267 -7.69 10.64 6.19
C VAL A 267 -6.81 10.03 5.10
N LEU A 268 -6.79 8.71 4.99
CA LEU A 268 -6.00 8.01 3.97
C LEU A 268 -6.50 8.30 2.55
N LEU A 269 -7.81 8.45 2.34
CA LEU A 269 -8.36 8.86 1.04
C LEU A 269 -7.73 10.17 0.55
N ALA A 270 -7.52 11.13 1.45
CA ALA A 270 -6.89 12.40 1.10
C ALA A 270 -5.36 12.30 0.99
N MET A 271 -4.70 11.53 1.87
CA MET A 271 -3.24 11.39 1.85
C MET A 271 -2.72 10.52 0.71
N LEU A 272 -3.53 9.60 0.18
CA LEU A 272 -3.16 8.74 -0.95
C LEU A 272 -3.47 9.37 -2.31
N GLU A 273 -4.25 10.45 -2.34
CA GLU A 273 -4.52 11.19 -3.57
C GLU A 273 -3.37 12.17 -3.84
N PRO A 274 -2.65 12.07 -4.98
CA PRO A 274 -1.44 12.86 -5.23
C PRO A 274 -1.64 14.37 -5.10
N SER A 275 -2.76 14.91 -5.57
CA SER A 275 -3.07 16.34 -5.54
C SER A 275 -3.27 16.87 -4.12
N THR A 276 -4.01 16.14 -3.29
CA THR A 276 -4.26 16.53 -1.89
C THR A 276 -3.07 16.22 -0.99
N ALA A 277 -2.34 15.14 -1.26
CA ALA A 277 -1.12 14.80 -0.54
C ALA A 277 -0.03 15.87 -0.69
N ALA A 278 0.11 16.47 -1.89
CA ALA A 278 1.11 17.51 -2.14
C ALA A 278 0.87 18.80 -1.31
N THR A 279 -0.35 19.02 -0.86
CA THR A 279 -0.77 20.25 -0.13
C THR A 279 -1.55 19.94 1.14
N TRP A 280 -1.22 18.84 1.80
CA TRP A 280 -1.89 18.43 3.03
C TRP A 280 -1.79 19.48 4.12
N MET A 281 -2.93 19.95 4.65
CA MET A 281 -2.95 20.88 5.77
C MET A 281 -2.76 20.15 7.08
N ASP A 282 -1.58 20.25 7.66
CA ASP A 282 -1.29 19.65 8.95
C ASP A 282 -1.91 20.47 10.09
N PRO A 283 -2.74 19.87 10.97
CA PRO A 283 -3.47 20.61 12.01
C PRO A 283 -2.57 21.14 13.13
N TYR A 284 -1.38 20.54 13.33
CA TYR A 284 -0.42 20.97 14.32
C TYR A 284 0.48 22.09 13.79
N ILE A 285 0.94 21.95 12.56
CA ILE A 285 1.82 22.93 11.92
C ILE A 285 1.03 24.14 11.44
N GLU A 286 -0.29 23.98 11.16
CA GLU A 286 -1.20 24.96 10.56
C GLU A 286 -0.67 25.53 9.23
N ALA A 287 -0.02 24.67 8.45
CA ALA A 287 0.53 24.99 7.13
C ALA A 287 0.45 23.76 6.21
N PRO A 288 0.49 23.97 4.88
CA PRO A 288 0.55 22.87 3.94
C PRO A 288 1.88 22.13 4.02
N VAL A 289 1.80 20.79 3.96
CA VAL A 289 2.93 19.87 3.97
C VAL A 289 2.84 18.98 2.73
N ASN A 290 3.96 18.72 2.07
CA ASN A 290 4.01 17.83 0.92
C ASN A 290 4.24 16.38 1.37
N LEU A 291 3.19 15.56 1.30
CA LEU A 291 3.18 14.13 1.63
C LEU A 291 3.23 13.23 0.38
N ALA A 292 3.35 13.79 -0.83
CA ALA A 292 3.25 13.05 -2.09
C ALA A 292 4.36 12.03 -2.35
N HIS A 293 5.42 12.06 -1.56
CA HIS A 293 6.59 11.18 -1.71
C HIS A 293 6.63 10.03 -0.69
N ILE A 294 5.66 9.93 0.19
CA ILE A 294 5.58 8.85 1.17
C ILE A 294 5.38 7.51 0.46
N ILE A 295 6.08 6.48 0.94
CA ILE A 295 5.93 5.12 0.47
C ILE A 295 4.93 4.40 1.37
N TRP A 296 3.74 4.15 0.82
CA TRP A 296 2.64 3.55 1.54
C TRP A 296 2.57 2.04 1.32
N LEU A 297 2.68 1.29 2.39
CA LEU A 297 2.43 -0.15 2.42
C LEU A 297 1.31 -0.42 3.42
N ALA A 298 0.41 -1.30 3.08
CA ALA A 298 -0.66 -1.73 3.97
C ALA A 298 -0.76 -3.25 4.01
N THR A 299 -1.22 -3.79 5.14
CA THR A 299 -1.54 -5.21 5.29
C THR A 299 -2.99 -5.37 5.68
N ALA A 300 -3.62 -6.44 5.20
CA ALA A 300 -4.97 -6.83 5.59
C ALA A 300 -5.14 -8.35 5.55
N ASN A 301 -6.01 -8.87 6.38
CA ASN A 301 -6.39 -10.28 6.32
C ASN A 301 -7.50 -10.50 5.30
N GLU A 302 -8.37 -9.52 5.13
CA GLU A 302 -9.49 -9.52 4.18
C GLU A 302 -9.78 -8.11 3.67
N LEU A 303 -10.51 -8.00 2.56
CA LEU A 303 -10.85 -6.72 1.93
C LEU A 303 -12.22 -6.18 2.35
N GLY A 304 -13.07 -7.02 2.95
CA GLY A 304 -14.50 -6.73 3.13
C GLY A 304 -14.80 -5.46 3.90
N THR A 305 -14.01 -5.15 4.91
CA THR A 305 -14.19 -3.98 5.79
C THR A 305 -13.55 -2.70 5.26
N ILE A 306 -12.63 -2.82 4.29
CA ILE A 306 -11.95 -1.66 3.70
C ILE A 306 -12.87 -1.04 2.63
N PRO A 307 -13.19 0.26 2.71
CA PRO A 307 -14.03 0.93 1.72
C PRO A 307 -13.52 0.78 0.29
N ALA A 308 -14.42 0.59 -0.68
CA ALA A 308 -14.06 0.42 -2.09
C ALA A 308 -13.20 1.58 -2.62
N ALA A 309 -13.59 2.82 -2.31
CA ALA A 309 -12.85 4.01 -2.71
C ALA A 309 -11.38 4.03 -2.21
N LEU A 310 -11.12 3.44 -1.04
CA LEU A 310 -9.76 3.32 -0.51
C LEU A 310 -9.01 2.16 -1.18
N ARG A 311 -9.69 1.03 -1.42
CA ARG A 311 -9.10 -0.11 -2.14
C ARG A 311 -8.62 0.27 -3.55
N ASP A 312 -9.37 1.13 -4.24
CA ASP A 312 -9.04 1.61 -5.58
C ASP A 312 -7.76 2.46 -5.63
N ARG A 313 -7.34 3.03 -4.49
CA ARG A 313 -6.08 3.78 -4.36
C ARG A 313 -4.86 2.90 -4.09
N PHE A 314 -5.10 1.64 -3.68
CA PHE A 314 -4.04 0.68 -3.46
C PHE A 314 -3.87 -0.26 -4.64
N ARG A 315 -2.64 -0.60 -4.95
CA ARG A 315 -2.36 -1.80 -5.72
C ARG A 315 -2.42 -3.01 -4.79
N VAL A 316 -3.43 -3.83 -4.98
CA VAL A 316 -3.69 -4.99 -4.12
C VAL A 316 -2.88 -6.20 -4.59
N PHE A 317 -2.14 -6.81 -3.67
CA PHE A 317 -1.44 -8.07 -3.86
C PHE A 317 -2.05 -9.16 -2.99
N SER A 318 -2.43 -10.28 -3.61
CA SER A 318 -2.70 -11.50 -2.86
C SER A 318 -1.39 -12.05 -2.32
N PHE A 319 -1.22 -12.02 -1.00
CA PHE A 319 -0.02 -12.51 -0.34
C PHE A 319 -0.19 -13.98 0.03
N PRO A 320 0.59 -14.88 -0.57
CA PRO A 320 0.42 -16.32 -0.37
C PRO A 320 0.84 -16.75 1.03
N SER A 321 0.22 -17.82 1.49
CA SER A 321 0.68 -18.49 2.71
C SER A 321 1.80 -19.47 2.35
N PRO A 322 2.81 -19.62 3.20
CA PRO A 322 3.85 -20.63 2.99
C PRO A 322 3.27 -22.04 3.11
N THR A 323 3.87 -22.99 2.40
CA THR A 323 3.53 -24.43 2.40
C THR A 323 4.64 -25.24 3.06
N ALA A 324 4.42 -26.55 3.23
CA ALA A 324 5.42 -27.46 3.76
C ALA A 324 6.72 -27.47 2.91
N ASP A 325 6.63 -27.26 1.60
CA ASP A 325 7.78 -27.20 0.71
C ASP A 325 8.79 -26.08 1.05
N HIS A 326 8.34 -25.09 1.79
CA HIS A 326 9.18 -23.96 2.23
C HIS A 326 9.89 -24.22 3.56
N ILE A 327 9.61 -25.35 4.25
CA ILE A 327 10.22 -25.70 5.55
C ILE A 327 11.76 -25.72 5.47
N PRO A 328 12.41 -26.35 4.46
CA PRO A 328 13.87 -26.40 4.39
C PRO A 328 14.54 -25.02 4.38
N ILE A 329 13.82 -23.99 3.93
CA ILE A 329 14.30 -22.61 3.89
C ILE A 329 13.89 -21.85 5.15
N LEU A 330 12.60 -21.93 5.53
CA LEU A 330 12.02 -21.12 6.60
C LEU A 330 12.41 -21.60 8.00
N ALA A 331 12.45 -22.91 8.25
CA ALA A 331 12.71 -23.44 9.59
C ALA A 331 14.13 -23.10 10.09
N PRO A 332 15.22 -23.24 9.29
CA PRO A 332 16.55 -22.79 9.69
C PRO A 332 16.65 -21.29 9.96
N GLN A 333 15.91 -20.45 9.19
CA GLN A 333 15.88 -19.00 9.43
C GLN A 333 15.18 -18.67 10.75
N ILE A 334 14.06 -19.34 11.02
CA ILE A 334 13.31 -19.19 12.27
C ILE A 334 14.17 -19.62 13.44
N LEU A 335 14.92 -20.73 13.33
CA LEU A 335 15.81 -21.22 14.38
C LEU A 335 16.92 -20.18 14.68
N ARG A 336 17.61 -19.69 13.64
CA ARG A 336 18.65 -18.66 13.79
C ARG A 336 18.11 -17.41 14.49
N LYS A 337 16.94 -16.93 14.06
CA LYS A 337 16.30 -15.78 14.68
C LYS A 337 15.91 -16.04 16.13
N LEU A 338 15.37 -17.22 16.43
CA LEU A 338 15.00 -17.62 17.79
C LEU A 338 16.20 -17.59 18.73
N VAL A 339 17.34 -18.15 18.29
CA VAL A 339 18.59 -18.20 19.07
C VAL A 339 19.14 -16.80 19.30
N SER A 340 19.11 -15.95 18.25
CA SER A 340 19.51 -14.54 18.35
C SER A 340 18.60 -13.74 19.32
N ASP A 341 17.27 -13.93 19.24
CA ASP A 341 16.29 -13.28 20.13
C ASP A 341 16.52 -13.68 21.62
N LEU A 342 17.07 -14.87 21.87
CA LEU A 342 17.46 -15.34 23.20
C LEU A 342 18.84 -14.82 23.67
N GLY A 343 19.52 -14.03 22.85
CA GLY A 343 20.85 -13.50 23.15
C GLY A 343 21.98 -14.52 23.01
N TRP A 344 21.74 -15.64 22.37
CA TRP A 344 22.75 -16.66 22.12
C TRP A 344 23.44 -16.43 20.77
N ASP A 345 24.73 -16.79 20.70
CA ASP A 345 25.43 -16.75 19.42
C ASP A 345 24.83 -17.78 18.45
N ALA A 346 24.53 -17.34 17.23
CA ALA A 346 23.96 -18.18 16.17
C ALA A 346 24.79 -19.43 15.86
N ARG A 347 26.09 -19.43 16.17
CA ARG A 347 26.98 -20.59 16.06
C ARG A 347 26.57 -21.78 16.93
N TRP A 348 25.82 -21.52 18.01
CA TRP A 348 25.29 -22.57 18.87
C TRP A 348 23.96 -23.17 18.37
N ALA A 349 23.36 -22.57 17.34
CA ALA A 349 22.21 -23.15 16.67
C ALA A 349 22.69 -24.22 15.67
N ALA A 350 22.87 -25.45 16.13
CA ALA A 350 23.13 -26.56 15.21
C ALA A 350 22.00 -26.58 14.15
N PRO A 351 22.34 -26.77 12.87
CA PRO A 351 21.34 -26.89 11.80
C PRO A 351 20.29 -27.95 12.13
N LEU A 352 19.07 -27.76 11.65
CA LEU A 352 18.04 -28.80 11.72
C LEU A 352 18.48 -29.98 10.84
N ASP A 353 18.43 -31.18 11.39
CA ASP A 353 18.69 -32.40 10.64
C ASP A 353 17.46 -32.83 9.80
N GLN A 354 17.63 -33.87 8.98
CA GLN A 354 16.59 -34.32 8.08
C GLN A 354 15.37 -34.88 8.83
N GLU A 355 15.59 -35.59 9.95
CA GLU A 355 14.50 -36.16 10.76
C GLU A 355 13.65 -35.05 11.38
N GLU A 356 14.27 -33.97 11.86
CA GLU A 356 13.60 -32.80 12.38
C GLU A 356 12.83 -32.03 11.31
N LEU A 357 13.39 -31.90 10.11
CA LEU A 357 12.71 -31.28 8.96
C LEU A 357 11.49 -32.12 8.51
N ASP A 358 11.61 -33.44 8.48
CA ASP A 358 10.53 -34.35 8.12
C ASP A 358 9.44 -34.33 9.20
N ALA A 359 9.81 -34.28 10.47
CA ALA A 359 8.86 -34.13 11.59
C ALA A 359 8.11 -32.79 11.49
N LEU A 360 8.79 -31.70 11.15
CA LEU A 360 8.16 -30.41 10.90
C LEU A 360 7.19 -30.48 9.72
N ALA A 361 7.57 -31.11 8.63
CA ALA A 361 6.72 -31.27 7.44
C ALA A 361 5.47 -32.08 7.72
N ALA A 362 5.59 -33.15 8.52
CA ALA A 362 4.46 -33.95 8.95
C ALA A 362 3.51 -33.18 9.90
N ALA A 363 4.07 -32.34 10.78
CA ALA A 363 3.26 -31.61 11.77
C ALA A 363 2.67 -30.28 11.25
N TRP A 364 3.31 -29.67 10.24
CA TRP A 364 2.88 -28.36 9.72
C TRP A 364 2.68 -28.41 8.20
N PRO A 365 1.43 -28.50 7.75
CA PRO A 365 1.08 -28.58 6.32
C PRO A 365 1.19 -27.21 5.61
N GLY A 366 1.53 -26.15 6.34
CA GLY A 366 1.61 -24.79 5.80
C GLY A 366 0.75 -23.79 6.56
N GLY A 367 0.69 -22.57 6.03
CA GLY A 367 -0.17 -21.48 6.51
C GLY A 367 0.53 -20.50 7.44
N SER A 368 0.49 -20.70 8.75
CA SER A 368 0.97 -19.70 9.71
C SER A 368 2.43 -19.90 10.12
N LEU A 369 3.30 -18.92 9.81
CA LEU A 369 4.68 -18.86 10.30
C LEU A 369 4.77 -18.78 11.83
N ARG A 370 3.73 -18.22 12.50
CA ARG A 370 3.67 -18.20 13.97
C ARG A 370 3.55 -19.62 14.53
N VAL A 371 2.82 -20.50 13.84
CA VAL A 371 2.71 -21.91 14.21
C VAL A 371 4.02 -22.64 13.93
N LEU A 372 4.60 -22.46 12.76
CA LEU A 372 5.90 -23.04 12.43
C LEU A 372 6.99 -22.63 13.45
N ARG A 373 7.01 -21.37 13.86
CA ARG A 373 7.94 -20.90 14.90
C ARG A 373 7.78 -21.65 16.22
N ARG A 374 6.53 -21.98 16.63
CA ARG A 374 6.29 -22.75 17.85
C ARG A 374 6.85 -24.17 17.74
N TYR A 375 6.71 -24.81 16.60
CA TYR A 375 7.27 -26.14 16.36
C TYR A 375 8.81 -26.12 16.39
N VAL A 376 9.43 -25.20 15.69
CA VAL A 376 10.91 -25.00 15.74
C VAL A 376 11.37 -24.72 17.16
N GLN A 377 10.64 -23.91 17.92
CA GLN A 377 10.93 -23.66 19.34
C GLN A 377 10.79 -24.92 20.20
N GLY A 378 9.85 -25.80 19.86
CA GLY A 378 9.69 -27.12 20.51
C GLY A 378 10.90 -28.00 20.29
N ILE A 379 11.37 -28.11 19.06
CA ILE A 379 12.60 -28.84 18.72
C ILE A 379 13.81 -28.29 19.47
N TRP A 380 13.98 -26.97 19.45
CA TRP A 380 15.06 -26.32 20.18
C TRP A 380 15.05 -26.64 21.68
N ARG A 381 13.88 -26.63 22.32
CA ARG A 381 13.74 -27.00 23.74
C ARG A 381 14.08 -28.46 24.01
N ALA A 382 13.63 -29.39 23.15
CA ALA A 382 13.92 -30.80 23.25
C ALA A 382 15.43 -31.09 23.19
N ARG A 383 16.13 -30.41 22.27
CA ARG A 383 17.60 -30.49 22.17
C ARG A 383 18.29 -30.02 23.47
N GLN A 384 17.81 -28.93 24.08
CA GLN A 384 18.39 -28.44 25.34
C GLN A 384 18.16 -29.41 26.50
N GLN A 385 16.99 -30.06 26.58
CA GLN A 385 16.71 -31.06 27.59
C GLN A 385 17.57 -32.30 27.45
N SER A 386 17.81 -32.78 26.22
CA SER A 386 18.69 -33.93 26.00
C SER A 386 20.15 -33.65 26.36
N LEU A 387 20.64 -32.41 26.20
CA LEU A 387 21.98 -32.01 26.64
C LEU A 387 22.13 -31.90 28.16
N THR A 388 21.04 -31.63 28.89
CA THR A 388 21.05 -31.50 30.33
C THR A 388 20.98 -32.86 31.04
N LEU A 389 20.57 -33.91 30.33
CA LEU A 389 20.47 -35.28 30.86
C LEU A 389 21.73 -36.15 30.62
N GLN A 390 22.73 -35.63 29.95
CA GLN A 390 24.06 -36.19 29.76
C GLN A 390 25.04 -35.55 30.74
#